data_a0a5b385e44c680950f6d892c1f981ab
#
_entry.id   a0a5b385e44c680950f6d892c1f981ab
#
_cell.length_a   1.000
_cell.length_b   1.000
_cell.length_c   1.000
_cell.angle_alpha   90.00
_cell.angle_beta   90.00
_cell.angle_gamma   90.00
#
_symmetry.space_group_name_H-M   'P 1'
#
loop_
_entity.id
_entity.type
_entity.pdbx_description
1 polymer ?
#
loop_
_entity_poly.entity_id
_entity_poly.type
_entity_poly.pdbx_seq_one_letter_code
_entity_poly.pdbx_strand_id
1 'polypeptide(L)'
;MLAIISPAKTLDFESAVRNLPVSQPHLTDYSEQLIEICRQLSPQDLSSLMSISDKLAGLNAARFAEWTKSHNEKNSRAAIWAFKGDVYTGLDADSLSNEDVQFAQRHLRMLSGLYGLLKPLDLMQPYRLEMGTKLANPKGKDLYAFWGNIITQSVQQALDEQGDRLLINLASDEYYKSVKENQLDAQIVKPIFLDNKNGKYKVVSFYAKKARGLMCRFIIQNRLERVEQLKEFDLGGYWFDSASSTEKEFVFKRDINE
;
A
#
# COMPACT_ATOMS: atom_id res chain seq x y z
N MET A 1 6.64 -2.30 15.59
CA MET A 1 6.96 -1.69 14.27
C MET A 1 5.76 -1.85 13.35
N LEU A 2 5.31 -0.78 12.69
CA LEU A 2 4.27 -0.78 11.68
C LEU A 2 4.86 -0.41 10.33
N ALA A 3 4.62 -1.18 9.27
CA ALA A 3 5.02 -0.85 7.91
C ALA A 3 3.81 -0.39 7.09
N ILE A 4 4.00 0.60 6.20
CA ILE A 4 2.97 1.05 5.26
C ILE A 4 3.47 0.90 3.83
N ILE A 5 2.63 0.33 2.96
CA ILE A 5 2.90 0.18 1.52
C ILE A 5 1.81 0.81 0.66
N SER A 6 2.15 1.08 -0.60
CA SER A 6 1.16 1.46 -1.62
C SER A 6 0.38 0.25 -2.12
N PRO A 7 -0.84 0.45 -2.64
CA PRO A 7 -1.58 -0.58 -3.36
C PRO A 7 -0.98 -0.81 -4.75
N ALA A 8 -1.62 -1.65 -5.54
CA ALA A 8 -1.29 -1.85 -6.95
C ALA A 8 -2.48 -1.48 -7.86
N LYS A 9 -2.17 -1.08 -9.10
CA LYS A 9 -3.17 -0.81 -10.14
C LYS A 9 -3.78 -2.10 -10.70
N THR A 10 -2.97 -3.15 -10.76
CA THR A 10 -3.39 -4.49 -11.19
C THR A 10 -3.90 -5.26 -10.00
N LEU A 11 -4.99 -5.96 -10.21
CA LEU A 11 -5.65 -6.77 -9.19
C LEU A 11 -5.77 -8.22 -9.68
N ASP A 12 -5.76 -9.15 -8.73
CA ASP A 12 -6.03 -10.57 -8.94
C ASP A 12 -7.25 -11.00 -8.13
N PHE A 13 -8.29 -11.40 -8.82
CA PHE A 13 -9.51 -11.95 -8.23
C PHE A 13 -9.83 -13.37 -8.76
N GLU A 14 -8.88 -13.97 -9.51
CA GLU A 14 -9.08 -15.26 -10.17
C GLU A 14 -8.26 -16.39 -9.53
N SER A 15 -7.04 -16.11 -9.04
CA SER A 15 -6.19 -17.11 -8.43
C SER A 15 -6.80 -17.68 -7.15
N ALA A 16 -6.50 -18.94 -6.84
CA ALA A 16 -6.97 -19.56 -5.59
C ALA A 16 -6.51 -18.76 -4.36
N VAL A 17 -7.38 -18.66 -3.37
CA VAL A 17 -7.09 -18.02 -2.10
C VAL A 17 -6.81 -19.07 -1.01
N ARG A 18 -5.94 -18.70 -0.07
CA ARG A 18 -5.69 -19.52 1.12
C ARG A 18 -6.86 -19.39 2.09
N ASN A 19 -7.25 -20.49 2.70
CA ASN A 19 -8.29 -20.49 3.73
C ASN A 19 -7.71 -19.99 5.06
N LEU A 20 -7.78 -18.67 5.26
CA LEU A 20 -7.38 -17.99 6.50
C LEU A 20 -8.52 -17.08 6.95
N PRO A 21 -8.66 -16.83 8.27
CA PRO A 21 -9.63 -15.87 8.78
C PRO A 21 -9.42 -14.51 8.12
N VAL A 22 -10.47 -13.96 7.55
CA VAL A 22 -10.47 -12.64 6.92
C VAL A 22 -11.02 -11.57 7.87
N SER A 23 -10.74 -10.31 7.57
CA SER A 23 -11.26 -9.15 8.30
C SER A 23 -12.03 -8.21 7.37
N GLN A 24 -12.78 -7.29 7.95
CA GLN A 24 -13.54 -6.28 7.22
C GLN A 24 -12.78 -4.95 7.21
N PRO A 25 -12.75 -4.22 6.09
CA PRO A 25 -12.17 -2.90 6.04
C PRO A 25 -12.99 -1.94 6.92
N HIS A 26 -12.32 -1.14 7.74
CA HIS A 26 -13.00 -0.33 8.78
C HIS A 26 -13.51 1.04 8.29
N LEU A 27 -13.05 1.52 7.12
CA LEU A 27 -13.43 2.82 6.55
C LEU A 27 -14.49 2.69 5.44
N THR A 28 -15.31 1.65 5.44
CA THR A 28 -16.30 1.37 4.38
C THR A 28 -17.37 2.45 4.22
N ASP A 29 -17.71 3.20 5.28
CA ASP A 29 -18.63 4.34 5.19
C ASP A 29 -18.06 5.47 4.32
N TYR A 30 -16.76 5.67 4.35
CA TYR A 30 -16.07 6.62 3.46
C TYR A 30 -15.93 6.05 2.05
N SER A 31 -15.66 4.75 1.94
CA SER A 31 -15.60 4.08 0.62
C SER A 31 -16.92 4.20 -0.11
N GLU A 32 -18.05 4.00 0.58
CA GLU A 32 -19.40 4.14 0.03
C GLU A 32 -19.65 5.54 -0.53
N GLN A 33 -19.26 6.60 0.20
CA GLN A 33 -19.35 7.99 -0.28
C GLN A 33 -18.57 8.22 -1.58
N LEU A 34 -17.35 7.65 -1.69
CA LEU A 34 -16.55 7.74 -2.92
C LEU A 34 -17.18 6.95 -4.07
N ILE A 35 -17.72 5.78 -3.78
CA ILE A 35 -18.44 4.94 -4.76
C ILE A 35 -19.67 5.68 -5.29
N GLU A 36 -20.44 6.34 -4.45
CA GLU A 36 -21.60 7.12 -4.88
C GLU A 36 -21.22 8.24 -5.85
N ILE A 37 -20.09 8.90 -5.61
CA ILE A 37 -19.55 9.91 -6.55
C ILE A 37 -19.11 9.23 -7.85
N CYS A 38 -18.35 8.14 -7.77
CA CYS A 38 -17.86 7.43 -8.96
C CYS A 38 -18.99 6.86 -9.83
N ARG A 39 -20.10 6.46 -9.24
CA ARG A 39 -21.30 5.96 -9.96
C ARG A 39 -21.96 7.02 -10.84
N GLN A 40 -21.78 8.32 -10.53
CA GLN A 40 -22.32 9.40 -11.34
C GLN A 40 -21.46 9.70 -12.58
N LEU A 41 -20.26 9.13 -12.66
CA LEU A 41 -19.32 9.37 -13.76
C LEU A 41 -19.55 8.38 -14.90
N SER A 42 -19.63 8.89 -16.11
CA SER A 42 -19.65 8.06 -17.31
C SER A 42 -18.29 7.38 -17.53
N PRO A 43 -18.21 6.31 -18.34
CA PRO A 43 -16.91 5.75 -18.73
C PRO A 43 -15.95 6.79 -19.35
N GLN A 44 -16.44 7.76 -20.11
CA GLN A 44 -15.64 8.84 -20.68
C GLN A 44 -15.07 9.76 -19.60
N ASP A 45 -15.87 10.10 -18.58
CA ASP A 45 -15.41 10.89 -17.44
C ASP A 45 -14.32 10.13 -16.67
N LEU A 46 -14.51 8.83 -16.43
CA LEU A 46 -13.52 7.98 -15.76
C LEU A 46 -12.23 7.83 -16.58
N SER A 47 -12.34 7.68 -17.92
CA SER A 47 -11.20 7.65 -18.83
C SER A 47 -10.36 8.93 -18.70
N SER A 48 -11.00 10.09 -18.73
CA SER A 48 -10.37 11.40 -18.60
C SER A 48 -9.80 11.63 -17.20
N LEU A 49 -10.55 11.31 -16.15
CA LEU A 49 -10.19 11.53 -14.74
C LEU A 49 -8.96 10.72 -14.32
N MET A 50 -8.90 9.47 -14.73
CA MET A 50 -7.84 8.53 -14.32
C MET A 50 -6.76 8.34 -15.40
N SER A 51 -6.90 8.98 -16.58
CA SER A 51 -6.00 8.82 -17.73
C SER A 51 -5.82 7.34 -18.12
N ILE A 52 -6.94 6.64 -18.30
CA ILE A 52 -6.99 5.22 -18.64
C ILE A 52 -7.72 4.98 -19.97
N SER A 53 -7.49 3.81 -20.58
CA SER A 53 -8.19 3.43 -21.82
C SER A 53 -9.69 3.25 -21.60
N ASP A 54 -10.48 3.41 -22.67
CA ASP A 54 -11.93 3.23 -22.63
C ASP A 54 -12.34 1.85 -22.11
N LYS A 55 -11.59 0.81 -22.47
CA LYS A 55 -11.80 -0.56 -21.96
C LYS A 55 -11.66 -0.60 -20.43
N LEU A 56 -10.63 0.04 -19.87
CA LEU A 56 -10.42 0.09 -18.42
C LEU A 56 -11.45 1.00 -17.74
N ALA A 57 -11.86 2.07 -18.40
CA ALA A 57 -12.91 2.96 -17.90
C ALA A 57 -14.26 2.25 -17.79
N GLY A 58 -14.66 1.52 -18.85
CA GLY A 58 -15.87 0.70 -18.83
C GLY A 58 -15.84 -0.39 -17.75
N LEU A 59 -14.70 -1.09 -17.60
CA LEU A 59 -14.52 -2.06 -16.52
C LEU A 59 -14.69 -1.44 -15.13
N ASN A 60 -14.12 -0.26 -14.90
CA ASN A 60 -14.22 0.38 -13.59
C ASN A 60 -15.58 1.01 -13.33
N ALA A 61 -16.28 1.50 -14.36
CA ALA A 61 -17.69 1.89 -14.24
C ALA A 61 -18.57 0.71 -13.77
N ALA A 62 -18.38 -0.48 -14.36
CA ALA A 62 -19.06 -1.69 -13.91
C ALA A 62 -18.71 -2.05 -12.46
N ARG A 63 -17.42 -2.03 -12.09
CA ARG A 63 -16.96 -2.29 -10.71
C ARG A 63 -17.58 -1.33 -9.69
N PHE A 64 -17.67 -0.04 -10.01
CA PHE A 64 -18.31 0.94 -9.12
C PHE A 64 -19.83 0.70 -9.02
N ALA A 65 -20.49 0.30 -10.12
CA ALA A 65 -21.91 -0.02 -10.10
C ALA A 65 -22.20 -1.26 -9.23
N GLU A 66 -21.35 -2.29 -9.31
CA GLU A 66 -21.50 -3.56 -8.59
C GLU A 66 -21.05 -3.49 -7.13
N TRP A 67 -20.23 -2.53 -6.76
CA TRP A 67 -19.68 -2.42 -5.41
C TRP A 67 -20.79 -2.33 -4.36
N THR A 68 -20.64 -3.05 -3.26
CA THR A 68 -21.57 -3.02 -2.12
C THR A 68 -20.81 -2.85 -0.82
N LYS A 69 -21.47 -2.33 0.20
CA LYS A 69 -20.87 -2.18 1.54
C LYS A 69 -20.63 -3.53 2.22
N SER A 70 -21.35 -4.56 1.83
CA SER A 70 -21.18 -5.92 2.34
C SER A 70 -20.05 -6.63 1.59
N HIS A 71 -18.96 -6.91 2.29
CA HIS A 71 -17.81 -7.64 1.78
C HIS A 71 -17.86 -9.09 2.24
N ASN A 72 -17.75 -10.02 1.29
CA ASN A 72 -17.74 -11.46 1.54
C ASN A 72 -16.89 -12.18 0.49
N GLU A 73 -16.63 -13.45 0.68
CA GLU A 73 -15.75 -14.24 -0.19
C GLU A 73 -16.24 -14.37 -1.65
N LYS A 74 -17.52 -14.07 -1.94
CA LYS A 74 -18.06 -14.11 -3.31
C LYS A 74 -17.77 -12.85 -4.11
N ASN A 75 -17.69 -11.69 -3.45
CA ASN A 75 -17.49 -10.39 -4.10
C ASN A 75 -16.16 -9.72 -3.76
N SER A 76 -15.39 -10.28 -2.82
CA SER A 76 -14.20 -9.66 -2.25
C SER A 76 -13.06 -10.66 -2.11
N ARG A 77 -11.85 -10.13 -1.99
CA ARG A 77 -10.63 -10.88 -1.74
C ARG A 77 -9.78 -10.15 -0.69
N ALA A 78 -9.04 -10.89 0.13
CA ALA A 78 -8.11 -10.29 1.08
C ALA A 78 -7.05 -9.45 0.35
N ALA A 79 -6.83 -8.22 0.83
CA ALA A 79 -6.02 -7.20 0.16
C ALA A 79 -4.60 -7.68 -0.20
N ILE A 80 -3.98 -8.48 0.67
CA ILE A 80 -2.61 -8.99 0.45
C ILE A 80 -2.50 -9.87 -0.81
N TRP A 81 -3.56 -10.55 -1.20
CA TRP A 81 -3.63 -11.37 -2.43
C TRP A 81 -4.39 -10.69 -3.57
N ALA A 82 -5.19 -9.67 -3.27
CA ALA A 82 -5.92 -8.94 -4.30
C ALA A 82 -5.02 -8.00 -5.10
N PHE A 83 -4.05 -7.33 -4.46
CA PHE A 83 -3.12 -6.46 -5.16
C PHE A 83 -2.02 -7.25 -5.87
N LYS A 84 -1.76 -6.92 -7.14
CA LYS A 84 -0.69 -7.47 -7.98
C LYS A 84 0.16 -6.34 -8.55
N GLY A 85 1.47 -6.47 -8.49
CA GLY A 85 2.43 -5.50 -9.02
C GLY A 85 3.78 -5.61 -8.34
N ASP A 86 4.72 -4.76 -8.71
CA ASP A 86 6.13 -4.90 -8.32
C ASP A 86 6.35 -4.98 -6.80
N VAL A 87 5.61 -4.19 -6.00
CA VAL A 87 5.67 -4.26 -4.54
C VAL A 87 5.22 -5.65 -4.05
N TYR A 88 4.12 -6.15 -4.58
CA TYR A 88 3.53 -7.44 -4.20
C TYR A 88 4.33 -8.63 -4.75
N THR A 89 5.01 -8.47 -5.88
CA THR A 89 6.01 -9.43 -6.36
C THR A 89 7.19 -9.53 -5.39
N GLY A 90 7.63 -8.42 -4.80
CA GLY A 90 8.68 -8.42 -3.78
C GLY A 90 8.20 -9.00 -2.44
N LEU A 91 6.98 -8.69 -2.02
CA LEU A 91 6.36 -9.24 -0.81
C LEU A 91 6.13 -10.75 -0.92
N ASP A 92 5.70 -11.22 -2.10
CA ASP A 92 5.44 -12.64 -2.41
C ASP A 92 4.62 -13.32 -1.31
N ALA A 93 3.40 -12.81 -1.12
CA ALA A 93 2.51 -13.26 -0.05
C ALA A 93 2.11 -14.74 -0.16
N ASP A 94 2.15 -15.30 -1.36
CA ASP A 94 1.81 -16.71 -1.62
C ASP A 94 2.80 -17.66 -0.96
N SER A 95 4.07 -17.27 -0.82
CA SER A 95 5.11 -18.09 -0.20
C SER A 95 5.31 -17.81 1.31
N LEU A 96 4.56 -16.86 1.90
CA LEU A 96 4.58 -16.63 3.34
C LEU A 96 3.88 -17.77 4.10
N SER A 97 4.36 -18.12 5.29
CA SER A 97 3.65 -19.05 6.18
C SER A 97 2.35 -18.43 6.72
N ASN A 98 1.48 -19.23 7.32
CA ASN A 98 0.26 -18.70 7.96
C ASN A 98 0.61 -17.78 9.14
N GLU A 99 1.64 -18.09 9.88
CA GLU A 99 2.18 -17.29 10.98
C GLU A 99 2.75 -15.97 10.48
N ASP A 100 3.38 -15.95 9.29
CA ASP A 100 3.87 -14.74 8.64
C ASP A 100 2.70 -13.82 8.24
N VAL A 101 1.65 -14.39 7.64
CA VAL A 101 0.45 -13.64 7.28
C VAL A 101 -0.24 -13.08 8.52
N GLN A 102 -0.31 -13.85 9.63
CA GLN A 102 -0.87 -13.35 10.90
C GLN A 102 0.01 -12.25 11.52
N PHE A 103 1.32 -12.32 11.39
CA PHE A 103 2.20 -11.22 11.77
C PHE A 103 1.96 -10.00 10.89
N ALA A 104 1.91 -10.18 9.57
CA ALA A 104 1.61 -9.10 8.62
C ALA A 104 0.27 -8.42 8.94
N GLN A 105 -0.78 -9.16 9.30
CA GLN A 105 -2.10 -8.61 9.66
C GLN A 105 -2.01 -7.57 10.78
N ARG A 106 -1.08 -7.72 11.71
CA ARG A 106 -0.85 -6.77 12.79
C ARG A 106 0.11 -5.64 12.39
N HIS A 107 1.15 -5.94 11.62
CA HIS A 107 2.33 -5.09 11.41
C HIS A 107 2.42 -4.42 10.02
N LEU A 108 1.48 -4.71 9.11
CA LEU A 108 1.44 -4.14 7.77
C LEU A 108 0.12 -3.41 7.52
N ARG A 109 0.18 -2.27 6.85
CA ARG A 109 -0.98 -1.53 6.33
C ARG A 109 -0.76 -1.20 4.86
N MET A 110 -1.84 -1.22 4.10
CA MET A 110 -1.89 -0.88 2.69
C MET A 110 -2.72 0.37 2.50
N LEU A 111 -2.10 1.43 1.98
CA LEU A 111 -2.84 2.64 1.60
C LEU A 111 -3.74 2.35 0.40
N SER A 112 -4.86 3.04 0.31
CA SER A 112 -5.84 2.84 -0.76
C SER A 112 -6.60 4.13 -1.05
N GLY A 113 -6.76 4.46 -2.34
CA GLY A 113 -7.58 5.60 -2.73
C GLY A 113 -9.05 5.44 -2.37
N LEU A 114 -9.58 4.21 -2.45
CA LEU A 114 -10.98 3.90 -2.14
C LEU A 114 -11.21 3.53 -0.67
N TYR A 115 -10.33 2.71 -0.09
CA TYR A 115 -10.51 2.17 1.26
C TYR A 115 -9.70 2.92 2.34
N GLY A 116 -8.92 3.93 1.95
CA GLY A 116 -8.06 4.70 2.86
C GLY A 116 -6.90 3.87 3.39
N LEU A 117 -7.15 3.00 4.35
CA LEU A 117 -6.16 2.13 4.98
C LEU A 117 -6.73 0.71 5.15
N LEU A 118 -6.01 -0.28 4.64
CA LEU A 118 -6.37 -1.71 4.70
C LEU A 118 -5.36 -2.49 5.54
N LYS A 119 -5.85 -3.49 6.26
CA LYS A 119 -5.06 -4.60 6.81
C LYS A 119 -4.86 -5.68 5.72
N PRO A 120 -3.83 -6.52 5.79
CA PRO A 120 -3.57 -7.59 4.82
C PRO A 120 -4.77 -8.51 4.53
N LEU A 121 -5.51 -8.90 5.55
CA LEU A 121 -6.63 -9.82 5.44
C LEU A 121 -8.00 -9.12 5.33
N ASP A 122 -8.02 -7.78 5.20
CA ASP A 122 -9.26 -7.07 4.92
C ASP A 122 -9.80 -7.44 3.54
N LEU A 123 -11.07 -7.80 3.49
CA LEU A 123 -11.76 -8.09 2.24
C LEU A 123 -11.96 -6.80 1.46
N MET A 124 -11.52 -6.77 0.21
CA MET A 124 -11.74 -5.66 -0.71
C MET A 124 -12.38 -6.14 -2.01
N GLN A 125 -13.28 -5.34 -2.56
CA GLN A 125 -13.84 -5.55 -3.88
C GLN A 125 -12.94 -4.91 -4.95
N PRO A 126 -12.97 -5.38 -6.21
CA PRO A 126 -12.12 -4.85 -7.26
C PRO A 126 -12.46 -3.40 -7.59
N TYR A 127 -11.46 -2.56 -7.69
CA TYR A 127 -11.59 -1.13 -8.02
C TYR A 127 -10.31 -0.60 -8.65
N ARG A 128 -10.40 0.58 -9.26
CA ARG A 128 -9.26 1.43 -9.56
C ARG A 128 -9.58 2.87 -9.20
N LEU A 129 -8.91 3.38 -8.20
CA LEU A 129 -8.97 4.77 -7.77
C LEU A 129 -7.65 5.09 -7.08
N GLU A 130 -6.75 5.82 -7.79
CA GLU A 130 -5.43 6.17 -7.28
C GLU A 130 -5.52 7.36 -6.35
N MET A 131 -4.65 7.45 -5.33
CA MET A 131 -4.70 8.50 -4.30
C MET A 131 -4.53 9.90 -4.89
N GLY A 132 -3.75 10.04 -5.96
CA GLY A 132 -3.53 11.31 -6.68
C GLY A 132 -4.69 11.74 -7.57
N THR A 133 -5.78 10.97 -7.66
CA THR A 133 -6.92 11.26 -8.53
C THR A 133 -7.64 12.54 -8.08
N LYS A 134 -7.87 13.45 -9.04
CA LYS A 134 -8.58 14.73 -8.81
C LYS A 134 -10.11 14.54 -8.83
N LEU A 135 -10.60 13.61 -8.03
CA LEU A 135 -12.03 13.35 -7.87
C LEU A 135 -12.65 14.47 -7.01
N ALA A 136 -13.38 15.37 -7.64
CA ALA A 136 -14.14 16.40 -6.93
C ALA A 136 -15.16 15.75 -6.00
N ASN A 137 -15.26 16.24 -4.77
CA ASN A 137 -16.11 15.69 -3.73
C ASN A 137 -16.54 16.79 -2.75
N PRO A 138 -17.49 16.54 -1.85
CA PRO A 138 -18.00 17.59 -0.93
C PRO A 138 -16.92 18.18 0.01
N LYS A 139 -15.78 17.52 0.20
CA LYS A 139 -14.68 18.00 1.06
C LYS A 139 -13.59 18.74 0.27
N GLY A 140 -13.61 18.69 -1.07
CA GLY A 140 -12.64 19.39 -1.90
C GLY A 140 -12.44 18.80 -3.30
N LYS A 141 -11.31 19.14 -3.91
CA LYS A 141 -11.04 18.89 -5.33
C LYS A 141 -10.40 17.53 -5.65
N ASP A 142 -9.96 16.79 -4.66
CA ASP A 142 -9.19 15.55 -4.82
C ASP A 142 -9.37 14.60 -3.63
N LEU A 143 -8.78 13.41 -3.70
CA LEU A 143 -8.84 12.43 -2.64
C LEU A 143 -8.06 12.83 -1.39
N TYR A 144 -7.02 13.65 -1.50
CA TYR A 144 -6.31 14.16 -0.33
C TYR A 144 -7.23 15.04 0.53
N ALA A 145 -8.04 15.90 -0.12
CA ALA A 145 -9.05 16.69 0.58
C ALA A 145 -10.15 15.82 1.17
N PHE A 146 -10.58 14.78 0.45
CA PHE A 146 -11.58 13.83 0.94
C PHE A 146 -11.13 13.11 2.21
N TRP A 147 -9.95 12.52 2.16
CA TRP A 147 -9.42 11.76 3.29
C TRP A 147 -8.97 12.64 4.46
N GLY A 148 -8.52 13.86 4.20
CA GLY A 148 -8.16 14.83 5.24
C GLY A 148 -7.18 14.25 6.28
N ASN A 149 -7.65 14.02 7.50
CA ASN A 149 -6.90 13.41 8.60
C ASN A 149 -7.28 11.95 8.87
N ILE A 150 -8.29 11.42 8.19
CA ILE A 150 -8.89 10.11 8.49
C ILE A 150 -7.84 8.99 8.42
N ILE A 151 -7.04 8.97 7.35
CA ILE A 151 -5.98 7.96 7.18
C ILE A 151 -4.91 8.12 8.26
N THR A 152 -4.51 9.35 8.59
CA THR A 152 -3.52 9.62 9.65
C THR A 152 -4.00 9.12 11.01
N GLN A 153 -5.27 9.38 11.36
CA GLN A 153 -5.88 8.87 12.58
C GLN A 153 -5.92 7.34 12.63
N SER A 154 -6.23 6.70 11.49
CA SER A 154 -6.22 5.24 11.39
C SER A 154 -4.80 4.64 11.53
N VAL A 155 -3.78 5.33 11.02
CA VAL A 155 -2.37 4.94 11.21
C VAL A 155 -1.97 5.09 12.68
N GLN A 156 -2.33 6.22 13.31
CA GLN A 156 -2.06 6.43 14.74
C GLN A 156 -2.73 5.36 15.59
N GLN A 157 -4.01 5.07 15.34
CA GLN A 157 -4.71 3.99 16.02
C GLN A 157 -3.99 2.65 15.88
N ALA A 158 -3.49 2.32 14.68
CA ALA A 158 -2.76 1.07 14.45
C ALA A 158 -1.42 1.01 15.22
N LEU A 159 -0.75 2.14 15.40
CA LEU A 159 0.46 2.26 16.25
C LEU A 159 0.11 2.08 17.73
N ASP A 160 -0.97 2.71 18.19
CA ASP A 160 -1.43 2.63 19.58
C ASP A 160 -1.87 1.20 19.95
N GLU A 161 -2.57 0.50 19.04
CA GLU A 161 -2.97 -0.91 19.21
C GLU A 161 -1.77 -1.86 19.36
N GLN A 162 -0.64 -1.53 18.74
CA GLN A 162 0.60 -2.30 18.87
C GLN A 162 1.42 -1.92 20.11
N GLY A 163 1.15 -0.77 20.72
CA GLY A 163 1.98 -0.20 21.77
C GLY A 163 3.37 0.24 21.27
N ASP A 164 3.51 0.47 19.96
CA ASP A 164 4.78 0.80 19.32
C ASP A 164 4.68 2.18 18.64
N ARG A 165 5.81 2.88 18.59
CA ARG A 165 5.95 4.22 18.03
C ARG A 165 6.86 4.26 16.80
N LEU A 166 7.00 3.13 16.09
CA LEU A 166 7.88 3.02 14.93
C LEU A 166 7.08 2.74 13.66
N LEU A 167 7.11 3.69 12.71
CA LEU A 167 6.46 3.60 11.40
C LEU A 167 7.51 3.50 10.30
N ILE A 168 7.45 2.45 9.49
CA ILE A 168 8.29 2.26 8.30
C ILE A 168 7.50 2.64 7.06
N ASN A 169 7.92 3.73 6.41
CA ASN A 169 7.29 4.21 5.19
C ASN A 169 7.90 3.54 3.95
N LEU A 170 7.21 2.54 3.44
CA LEU A 170 7.51 1.84 2.19
C LEU A 170 6.52 2.21 1.07
N ALA A 171 5.67 3.21 1.30
CA ALA A 171 4.75 3.71 0.29
C ALA A 171 5.44 4.68 -0.69
N SER A 172 4.82 4.91 -1.84
CA SER A 172 5.22 5.98 -2.75
C SER A 172 4.81 7.34 -2.18
N ASP A 173 5.48 8.41 -2.63
CA ASP A 173 5.17 9.76 -2.19
C ASP A 173 3.72 10.15 -2.50
N GLU A 174 3.15 9.68 -3.62
CA GLU A 174 1.75 9.88 -3.98
C GLU A 174 0.81 9.35 -2.87
N TYR A 175 1.01 8.12 -2.43
CA TYR A 175 0.14 7.51 -1.41
C TYR A 175 0.45 8.03 -0.02
N TYR A 176 1.73 8.15 0.32
CA TYR A 176 2.14 8.60 1.65
C TYR A 176 1.76 10.05 1.96
N LYS A 177 1.60 10.91 0.94
CA LYS A 177 1.09 12.28 1.09
C LYS A 177 -0.29 12.35 1.78
N SER A 178 -1.07 11.26 1.77
CA SER A 178 -2.33 11.16 2.50
C SER A 178 -2.14 11.01 4.02
N VAL A 179 -0.92 10.71 4.48
CA VAL A 179 -0.52 10.61 5.89
C VAL A 179 0.18 11.89 6.30
N LYS A 180 -0.31 12.53 7.36
CA LYS A 180 0.27 13.78 7.87
C LYS A 180 1.23 13.46 9.01
N GLU A 181 2.51 13.34 8.70
CA GLU A 181 3.56 12.94 9.64
C GLU A 181 3.59 13.78 10.90
N ASN A 182 3.36 15.09 10.79
CA ASN A 182 3.37 16.03 11.90
C ASN A 182 2.22 15.82 12.90
N GLN A 183 1.28 14.93 12.61
CA GLN A 183 0.17 14.55 13.48
C GLN A 183 0.32 13.15 14.05
N LEU A 184 1.40 12.43 13.70
CA LEU A 184 1.71 11.11 14.25
C LEU A 184 2.66 11.24 15.43
N ASP A 185 2.35 10.51 16.50
CA ASP A 185 3.27 10.28 17.60
C ASP A 185 4.09 9.03 17.35
N ALA A 186 5.05 9.13 16.42
CA ALA A 186 5.89 8.01 16.02
C ALA A 186 7.25 8.48 15.45
N GLN A 187 8.27 7.64 15.62
CA GLN A 187 9.46 7.69 14.82
C GLN A 187 9.15 7.16 13.42
N ILE A 188 9.45 7.93 12.39
CA ILE A 188 9.18 7.54 11.01
C ILE A 188 10.50 7.32 10.29
N VAL A 189 10.67 6.15 9.68
CA VAL A 189 11.84 5.81 8.87
C VAL A 189 11.39 5.43 7.47
N LYS A 190 12.04 6.02 6.46
CA LYS A 190 11.83 5.77 5.04
C LYS A 190 13.02 5.03 4.44
N PRO A 191 12.91 3.74 4.14
CA PRO A 191 13.90 3.03 3.35
C PRO A 191 13.94 3.55 1.90
N ILE A 192 15.15 3.84 1.41
CA ILE A 192 15.42 4.33 0.06
C ILE A 192 16.29 3.29 -0.65
N PHE A 193 15.87 2.87 -1.83
CA PHE A 193 16.55 1.84 -2.61
C PHE A 193 17.16 2.46 -3.87
N LEU A 194 18.47 2.35 -3.99
CA LEU A 194 19.26 2.89 -5.08
C LEU A 194 19.96 1.77 -5.86
N ASP A 195 19.82 1.79 -7.15
CA ASP A 195 20.48 0.87 -8.05
C ASP A 195 21.62 1.57 -8.80
N ASN A 196 22.77 0.90 -8.90
CA ASN A 196 23.87 1.38 -9.72
C ASN A 196 23.50 1.26 -11.20
N LYS A 197 23.51 2.39 -11.88
CA LYS A 197 23.36 2.43 -13.34
C LYS A 197 24.48 3.31 -13.91
N ASN A 198 25.41 2.68 -14.65
CA ASN A 198 26.55 3.36 -15.26
C ASN A 198 27.43 4.12 -14.20
N GLY A 199 27.73 3.48 -13.07
CA GLY A 199 28.54 4.03 -12.01
C GLY A 199 27.85 5.06 -11.11
N LYS A 200 26.53 5.30 -11.28
CA LYS A 200 25.73 6.21 -10.46
C LYS A 200 24.59 5.51 -9.77
N TYR A 201 24.48 5.65 -8.46
CA TYR A 201 23.35 5.16 -7.69
C TYR A 201 22.16 6.10 -7.83
N LYS A 202 21.03 5.55 -8.24
CA LYS A 202 19.77 6.28 -8.40
C LYS A 202 18.55 5.41 -8.15
N VAL A 203 17.42 6.02 -7.85
CA VAL A 203 16.14 5.32 -7.78
C VAL A 203 15.73 4.86 -9.18
N VAL A 204 15.60 3.56 -9.38
CA VAL A 204 14.98 2.96 -10.55
C VAL A 204 13.59 2.47 -10.15
N SER A 205 12.55 3.11 -10.69
CA SER A 205 11.17 2.97 -10.21
C SER A 205 10.70 1.51 -10.06
N PHE A 206 10.94 0.67 -11.06
CA PHE A 206 10.58 -0.75 -11.03
C PHE A 206 11.31 -1.51 -9.90
N TYR A 207 12.62 -1.34 -9.80
CA TYR A 207 13.42 -2.00 -8.77
C TYR A 207 13.09 -1.50 -7.37
N ALA A 208 12.91 -0.19 -7.21
CA ALA A 208 12.54 0.38 -5.92
C ALA A 208 11.17 -0.11 -5.41
N LYS A 209 10.20 -0.31 -6.31
CA LYS A 209 8.91 -0.91 -5.95
C LYS A 209 9.09 -2.34 -5.44
N LYS A 210 9.84 -3.18 -6.19
CA LYS A 210 10.11 -4.56 -5.78
C LYS A 210 10.88 -4.61 -4.45
N ALA A 211 11.88 -3.74 -4.27
CA ALA A 211 12.67 -3.66 -3.05
C ALA A 211 11.83 -3.28 -1.82
N ARG A 212 10.83 -2.39 -1.95
CA ARG A 212 9.86 -2.10 -0.89
C ARG A 212 9.07 -3.34 -0.47
N GLY A 213 8.68 -4.15 -1.43
CA GLY A 213 8.02 -5.45 -1.15
C GLY A 213 8.96 -6.42 -0.45
N LEU A 214 10.21 -6.53 -0.91
CA LEU A 214 11.24 -7.35 -0.25
C LEU A 214 11.51 -6.90 1.17
N MET A 215 11.55 -5.59 1.44
CA MET A 215 11.70 -5.04 2.79
C MET A 215 10.50 -5.39 3.67
N CYS A 216 9.26 -5.30 3.15
CA CYS A 216 8.08 -5.81 3.87
C CYS A 216 8.22 -7.28 4.23
N ARG A 217 8.62 -8.11 3.27
CA ARG A 217 8.87 -9.53 3.48
C ARG A 217 9.91 -9.78 4.56
N PHE A 218 11.03 -9.06 4.50
CA PHE A 218 12.11 -9.14 5.49
C PHE A 218 11.62 -8.81 6.91
N ILE A 219 10.87 -7.71 7.06
CA ILE A 219 10.25 -7.32 8.33
C ILE A 219 9.35 -8.44 8.86
N ILE A 220 8.51 -9.01 8.00
CA ILE A 220 7.53 -10.04 8.37
C ILE A 220 8.22 -11.32 8.78
N GLN A 221 9.11 -11.87 7.96
CA GLN A 221 9.74 -13.16 8.18
C GLN A 221 10.70 -13.16 9.38
N ASN A 222 11.36 -12.02 9.64
CA ASN A 222 12.29 -11.88 10.76
C ASN A 222 11.65 -11.28 12.02
N ARG A 223 10.33 -10.99 12.00
CA ARG A 223 9.61 -10.41 13.16
C ARG A 223 10.29 -9.18 13.72
N LEU A 224 10.69 -8.23 12.83
CA LEU A 224 11.47 -7.08 13.27
C LEU A 224 10.66 -6.18 14.21
N GLU A 225 11.30 -5.80 15.32
CA GLU A 225 10.72 -4.93 16.35
C GLU A 225 11.47 -3.62 16.52
N ARG A 226 12.76 -3.58 16.14
CA ARG A 226 13.64 -2.42 16.31
C ARG A 226 14.13 -1.89 14.97
N VAL A 227 14.30 -0.58 14.89
CA VAL A 227 14.70 0.11 13.65
C VAL A 227 16.09 -0.31 13.17
N GLU A 228 17.01 -0.60 14.08
CA GLU A 228 18.37 -1.01 13.74
C GLU A 228 18.42 -2.31 12.94
N GLN A 229 17.47 -3.22 13.16
CA GLN A 229 17.39 -4.50 12.47
C GLN A 229 17.09 -4.34 10.96
N LEU A 230 16.50 -3.20 10.53
CA LEU A 230 16.33 -2.91 9.11
C LEU A 230 17.66 -2.82 8.37
N LYS A 231 18.75 -2.44 9.05
CA LYS A 231 20.10 -2.31 8.47
C LYS A 231 20.69 -3.66 8.04
N GLU A 232 20.14 -4.76 8.54
CA GLU A 232 20.53 -6.12 8.18
C GLU A 232 19.88 -6.61 6.87
N PHE A 233 19.04 -5.77 6.23
CA PHE A 233 18.37 -6.13 4.99
C PHE A 233 19.37 -6.36 3.84
N ASP A 234 19.35 -7.55 3.27
CA ASP A 234 20.25 -8.02 2.20
C ASP A 234 19.53 -8.65 0.99
N LEU A 235 18.19 -8.68 1.01
CA LEU A 235 17.42 -9.33 -0.04
C LEU A 235 17.56 -8.62 -1.40
N GLY A 236 17.61 -9.41 -2.45
CA GLY A 236 17.72 -8.90 -3.82
C GLY A 236 19.07 -8.22 -4.15
N GLY A 237 20.11 -8.48 -3.33
CA GLY A 237 21.44 -7.92 -3.50
C GLY A 237 21.61 -6.49 -3.01
N TYR A 238 20.66 -5.98 -2.21
CA TYR A 238 20.81 -4.69 -1.55
C TYR A 238 21.65 -4.78 -0.28
N TRP A 239 22.36 -3.70 0.06
CA TRP A 239 23.06 -3.55 1.34
C TRP A 239 22.81 -2.15 1.90
N PHE A 240 22.88 -2.04 3.22
CA PHE A 240 22.73 -0.78 3.91
C PHE A 240 23.96 0.12 3.73
N ASP A 241 23.76 1.36 3.28
CA ASP A 241 24.80 2.36 3.13
C ASP A 241 24.69 3.43 4.22
N SER A 242 25.51 3.28 5.27
CA SER A 242 25.50 4.20 6.42
C SER A 242 25.93 5.62 6.05
N ALA A 243 26.81 5.77 5.04
CA ALA A 243 27.34 7.08 4.64
C ALA A 243 26.28 7.97 3.96
N SER A 244 25.28 7.37 3.30
CA SER A 244 24.18 8.09 2.66
C SER A 244 22.91 8.12 3.50
N SER A 245 22.88 7.45 4.66
CA SER A 245 21.71 7.34 5.52
C SER A 245 21.63 8.44 6.56
N THR A 246 20.42 8.72 7.02
CA THR A 246 20.11 9.60 8.15
C THR A 246 19.25 8.84 9.17
N GLU A 247 18.87 9.49 10.28
CA GLU A 247 17.94 8.91 11.26
C GLU A 247 16.54 8.65 10.67
N LYS A 248 16.14 9.39 9.62
CA LYS A 248 14.81 9.30 8.97
C LYS A 248 14.84 8.54 7.66
N GLU A 249 15.98 8.46 6.99
CA GLU A 249 16.12 7.84 5.68
C GLU A 249 17.25 6.80 5.72
N PHE A 250 16.89 5.53 5.56
CA PHE A 250 17.83 4.42 5.46
C PHE A 250 18.07 4.09 4.02
N VAL A 251 19.27 4.32 3.53
CA VAL A 251 19.66 4.10 2.14
C VAL A 251 20.22 2.70 1.97
N PHE A 252 19.64 1.98 1.01
CA PHE A 252 20.08 0.67 0.56
C PHE A 252 20.54 0.77 -0.88
N LYS A 253 21.72 0.26 -1.17
CA LYS A 253 22.34 0.28 -2.50
C LYS A 253 22.44 -1.12 -3.07
N ARG A 254 22.40 -1.21 -4.38
CA ARG A 254 22.62 -2.46 -5.10
C ARG A 254 23.43 -2.21 -6.38
N ASP A 255 24.43 -3.04 -6.63
CA ASP A 255 25.07 -3.14 -7.91
C ASP A 255 24.31 -4.15 -8.78
N ILE A 256 23.80 -3.68 -9.92
CA ILE A 256 23.19 -4.55 -10.92
C ILE A 256 24.36 -5.10 -11.72
N ASN A 257 24.71 -6.37 -11.53
CA ASN A 257 25.58 -7.07 -12.45
C ASN A 257 24.79 -7.25 -13.75
N GLU A 258 25.29 -6.64 -14.84
CA GLU A 258 24.77 -6.82 -16.19
C GLU A 258 24.89 -8.26 -16.66
#